data_0322e59741102c3b93f869a0668389fa
#
_entry.id   0322e59741102c3b93f869a0668389fa
#
_cell.length_a   1.000
_cell.length_b   1.000
_cell.length_c   1.000
_cell.angle_alpha   90.00
_cell.angle_beta   90.00
_cell.angle_gamma   90.00
#
_symmetry.space_group_name_H-M   'P 1'
#
loop_
_entity.id
_entity.type
_entity.pdbx_description
1 polymer ?
#
loop_
_entity_poly.entity_id
_entity_poly.type
_entity_poly.pdbx_seq_one_letter_code
_entity_poly.pdbx_strand_id
1 'polypeptide(L)'
;MSTVGRVVLVGAPLGNPGDASARCRDELRHADIIAAEDTRRLARLARDLGIELPGRVVSYFEGNEVRRTPDLVQAALDGARIALVTDGGMPSVSDPGYRLVRAALDAGVPVTAAPGPSAVTTALALSGLPSDRFCFEGFLPRSGSQRRSRVAALAEEERTLVLFEAPHRLPATLDRRPRLTPAWADRVPHSRTS
;
A
#
# COMPACT_ATOMS: atom_id res chain seq x y z
N MET A 1 36.02 -0.74 4.18
CA MET A 1 34.89 0.21 4.11
C MET A 1 33.62 -0.62 4.20
N SER A 2 32.86 -0.53 5.27
CA SER A 2 31.56 -1.21 5.36
C SER A 2 30.64 -0.61 4.28
N THR A 3 30.09 -1.44 3.40
CA THR A 3 29.12 -1.00 2.41
C THR A 3 27.82 -0.69 3.13
N VAL A 4 27.32 0.54 2.98
CA VAL A 4 25.99 0.91 3.49
C VAL A 4 24.95 -0.04 2.89
N GLY A 5 24.05 -0.54 3.73
CA GLY A 5 22.95 -1.39 3.33
C GLY A 5 21.88 -0.60 2.54
N ARG A 6 20.66 -1.09 2.56
CA ARG A 6 19.56 -0.43 1.83
C ARG A 6 18.18 -0.74 2.43
N VAL A 7 17.22 0.11 2.15
CA VAL A 7 15.80 -0.16 2.39
C VAL A 7 15.13 -0.54 1.06
N VAL A 8 14.41 -1.66 1.07
CA VAL A 8 13.65 -2.16 -0.09
C VAL A 8 12.17 -2.20 0.25
N LEU A 9 11.35 -1.45 -0.47
CA LEU A 9 9.90 -1.54 -0.39
C LEU A 9 9.44 -2.74 -1.21
N VAL A 10 8.83 -3.73 -0.57
CA VAL A 10 8.45 -4.98 -1.24
C VAL A 10 6.94 -5.00 -1.46
N GLY A 11 6.54 -4.94 -2.73
CA GLY A 11 5.13 -5.06 -3.12
C GLY A 11 4.62 -6.49 -2.88
N ALA A 12 3.62 -6.61 -1.99
CA ALA A 12 3.00 -7.88 -1.64
C ALA A 12 1.75 -8.17 -2.50
N PRO A 13 1.36 -9.44 -2.68
CA PRO A 13 0.12 -9.81 -3.36
C PRO A 13 -1.13 -9.26 -2.67
N LEU A 14 -2.17 -9.00 -3.46
CA LEU A 14 -3.48 -8.52 -2.98
C LEU A 14 -4.45 -9.67 -2.67
N GLY A 15 -3.95 -10.78 -2.12
CA GLY A 15 -4.74 -11.95 -1.76
C GLY A 15 -4.46 -13.18 -2.60
N ASN A 16 -3.94 -13.07 -3.83
CA ASN A 16 -3.50 -14.19 -4.64
C ASN A 16 -1.96 -14.31 -4.59
N PRO A 17 -1.40 -15.35 -3.93
CA PRO A 17 0.06 -15.52 -3.85
C PRO A 17 0.75 -15.64 -5.22
N GLY A 18 0.01 -16.04 -6.26
CA GLY A 18 0.50 -16.13 -7.65
C GLY A 18 0.94 -14.79 -8.23
N ASP A 19 0.45 -13.67 -7.68
CA ASP A 19 0.79 -12.32 -8.13
C ASP A 19 2.10 -11.80 -7.50
N ALA A 20 2.75 -12.58 -6.63
CA ALA A 20 4.05 -12.22 -6.07
C ALA A 20 5.12 -12.24 -7.17
N SER A 21 5.78 -11.11 -7.39
CA SER A 21 6.90 -11.04 -8.34
C SER A 21 8.07 -11.92 -7.89
N ALA A 22 8.92 -12.35 -8.83
CA ALA A 22 10.17 -13.03 -8.49
C ALA A 22 11.02 -12.19 -7.53
N ARG A 23 11.10 -10.87 -7.77
CA ARG A 23 11.82 -9.94 -6.89
C ARG A 23 11.23 -9.85 -5.48
N CYS A 24 9.91 -9.92 -5.32
CA CYS A 24 9.29 -9.98 -3.99
C CYS A 24 9.83 -11.19 -3.20
N ARG A 25 9.88 -12.37 -3.83
CA ARG A 25 10.41 -13.60 -3.21
C ARG A 25 11.90 -13.46 -2.87
N ASP A 26 12.69 -12.91 -3.78
CA ASP A 26 14.13 -12.77 -3.62
C ASP A 26 14.49 -11.74 -2.55
N GLU A 27 13.78 -10.60 -2.50
CA GLU A 27 14.03 -9.58 -1.48
C GLU A 27 13.70 -10.12 -0.07
N LEU A 28 12.61 -10.88 0.08
CA LEU A 28 12.23 -11.48 1.37
C LEU A 28 13.22 -12.58 1.80
N ARG A 29 13.79 -13.36 0.87
CA ARG A 29 14.79 -14.41 1.16
C ARG A 29 16.14 -13.85 1.57
N HIS A 30 16.52 -12.69 1.07
CA HIS A 30 17.87 -12.14 1.24
C HIS A 30 17.93 -10.90 2.15
N ALA A 31 16.83 -10.51 2.76
CA ALA A 31 16.81 -9.42 3.73
C ALA A 31 17.44 -9.87 5.05
N ASP A 32 18.27 -9.01 5.64
CA ASP A 32 18.79 -9.21 7.00
C ASP A 32 17.71 -8.92 8.05
N ILE A 33 16.86 -7.91 7.75
CA ILE A 33 15.72 -7.55 8.59
C ILE A 33 14.49 -7.37 7.68
N ILE A 34 13.39 -7.98 8.09
CA ILE A 34 12.09 -7.81 7.43
C ILE A 34 11.17 -7.04 8.38
N ALA A 35 10.89 -5.79 8.02
CA ALA A 35 9.91 -4.95 8.71
C ALA A 35 8.53 -5.23 8.12
N ALA A 36 7.67 -5.89 8.90
CA ALA A 36 6.35 -6.33 8.45
C ALA A 36 5.23 -5.63 9.23
N GLU A 37 4.18 -5.22 8.53
CA GLU A 37 2.99 -4.63 9.15
C GLU A 37 2.32 -5.62 10.09
N ASP A 38 1.94 -6.80 9.60
CA ASP A 38 1.52 -7.94 10.43
C ASP A 38 2.46 -9.14 10.18
N THR A 39 3.24 -9.49 11.21
CA THR A 39 4.22 -10.61 11.13
C THR A 39 3.55 -11.96 10.90
N ARG A 40 2.29 -12.14 11.31
CA ARG A 40 1.53 -13.38 11.09
C ARG A 40 1.09 -13.49 9.64
N ARG A 41 0.69 -12.38 9.02
CA ARG A 41 0.35 -12.33 7.59
C ARG A 41 1.59 -12.56 6.74
N LEU A 42 2.73 -11.97 7.10
CA LEU A 42 4.00 -12.27 6.44
C LEU A 42 4.35 -13.76 6.53
N ALA A 43 4.24 -14.39 7.71
CA ALA A 43 4.52 -15.81 7.87
C ALA A 43 3.58 -16.69 7.03
N ARG A 44 2.31 -16.30 6.89
CA ARG A 44 1.38 -16.97 5.98
C ARG A 44 1.81 -16.80 4.52
N LEU A 45 2.11 -15.58 4.10
CA LEU A 45 2.58 -15.29 2.74
C LEU A 45 3.83 -16.11 2.40
N ALA A 46 4.82 -16.15 3.29
CA ALA A 46 6.04 -16.93 3.09
C ALA A 46 5.74 -18.42 2.85
N ARG A 47 4.83 -19.00 3.64
CA ARG A 47 4.37 -20.37 3.47
C ARG A 47 3.67 -20.59 2.13
N ASP A 48 2.75 -19.69 1.76
CA ASP A 48 2.00 -19.77 0.51
C ASP A 48 2.92 -19.60 -0.72
N LEU A 49 4.02 -18.88 -0.56
CA LEU A 49 5.07 -18.70 -1.58
C LEU A 49 6.11 -19.83 -1.59
N GLY A 50 6.13 -20.70 -0.60
CA GLY A 50 7.17 -21.74 -0.45
C GLY A 50 8.56 -21.16 -0.22
N ILE A 51 8.67 -20.07 0.57
CA ILE A 51 9.96 -19.44 0.89
C ILE A 51 10.24 -19.46 2.38
N GLU A 52 11.53 -19.51 2.72
CA GLU A 52 12.02 -19.27 4.07
C GLU A 52 12.38 -17.81 4.25
N LEU A 53 12.26 -17.33 5.49
CA LEU A 53 12.60 -15.97 5.89
C LEU A 53 13.79 -16.03 6.87
N PRO A 54 15.03 -16.09 6.39
CA PRO A 54 16.20 -16.21 7.26
C PRO A 54 16.49 -14.94 8.06
N GLY A 55 16.04 -13.79 7.56
CA GLY A 55 16.23 -12.51 8.22
C GLY A 55 15.38 -12.34 9.49
N ARG A 56 15.81 -11.43 10.34
CA ARG A 56 15.06 -11.06 11.55
C ARG A 56 13.76 -10.37 11.20
N VAL A 57 12.61 -10.97 11.52
CA VAL A 57 11.30 -10.35 11.32
C VAL A 57 10.97 -9.43 12.49
N VAL A 58 10.60 -8.18 12.19
CA VAL A 58 10.18 -7.18 13.16
C VAL A 58 8.82 -6.59 12.77
N SER A 59 7.97 -6.31 13.75
CA SER A 59 6.71 -5.62 13.50
C SER A 59 6.96 -4.13 13.22
N TYR A 60 6.34 -3.62 12.15
CA TYR A 60 6.43 -2.22 11.72
C TYR A 60 5.07 -1.74 11.18
N PHE A 61 4.28 -1.08 12.02
CA PHE A 61 2.94 -0.59 11.71
C PHE A 61 2.76 0.85 12.22
N GLU A 62 1.69 1.52 11.82
CA GLU A 62 1.43 2.93 12.15
C GLU A 62 1.67 3.26 13.63
N GLY A 63 1.23 2.39 14.56
CA GLY A 63 1.37 2.61 16.00
C GLY A 63 2.79 2.47 16.55
N ASN A 64 3.75 1.90 15.81
CA ASN A 64 5.13 1.71 16.29
C ASN A 64 6.22 2.27 15.35
N GLU A 65 5.87 2.74 14.16
CA GLU A 65 6.86 3.19 13.17
C GLU A 65 7.76 4.31 13.67
N VAL A 66 7.24 5.25 14.50
CA VAL A 66 8.05 6.32 15.08
C VAL A 66 9.20 5.76 15.93
N ARG A 67 8.91 4.76 16.74
CA ARG A 67 9.89 4.12 17.62
C ARG A 67 10.85 3.19 16.87
N ARG A 68 10.37 2.51 15.82
CA ARG A 68 11.15 1.51 15.08
C ARG A 68 12.04 2.08 13.99
N THR A 69 11.67 3.21 13.41
CA THR A 69 12.39 3.83 12.29
C THR A 69 13.87 4.08 12.60
N PRO A 70 14.25 4.69 13.75
CA PRO A 70 15.67 4.95 14.04
C PRO A 70 16.52 3.67 14.05
N ASP A 71 16.04 2.59 14.67
CA ASP A 71 16.76 1.30 14.75
C ASP A 71 16.96 0.68 13.35
N LEU A 72 15.95 0.77 12.49
CA LEU A 72 16.03 0.23 11.12
C LEU A 72 16.99 1.05 10.26
N VAL A 73 16.96 2.37 10.37
CA VAL A 73 17.89 3.24 9.65
C VAL A 73 19.32 2.98 10.09
N GLN A 74 19.57 2.86 11.42
CA GLN A 74 20.90 2.55 11.94
C GLN A 74 21.39 1.20 11.42
N ALA A 75 20.54 0.16 11.45
CA ALA A 75 20.92 -1.15 10.91
C ALA A 75 21.28 -1.07 9.42
N ALA A 76 20.57 -0.26 8.64
CA ALA A 76 20.91 -0.06 7.22
C ALA A 76 22.23 0.70 7.05
N LEU A 77 22.53 1.71 7.89
CA LEU A 77 23.84 2.38 7.91
C LEU A 77 24.98 1.40 8.23
N ASP A 78 24.71 0.43 9.10
CA ASP A 78 25.65 -0.63 9.48
C ASP A 78 25.78 -1.76 8.42
N GLY A 79 25.09 -1.61 7.28
CA GLY A 79 25.20 -2.51 6.13
C GLY A 79 24.04 -3.47 5.92
N ALA A 80 23.03 -3.47 6.81
CA ALA A 80 21.91 -4.40 6.68
C ALA A 80 20.97 -4.05 5.51
N ARG A 81 20.44 -5.10 4.88
CA ARG A 81 19.37 -5.03 3.88
C ARG A 81 18.02 -5.14 4.59
N ILE A 82 17.27 -4.06 4.56
CA ILE A 82 15.95 -3.98 5.19
C ILE A 82 14.86 -4.18 4.13
N ALA A 83 14.03 -5.18 4.26
CA ALA A 83 12.81 -5.33 3.45
C ALA A 83 11.61 -4.79 4.26
N LEU A 84 10.91 -3.81 3.71
CA LEU A 84 9.63 -3.35 4.25
C LEU A 84 8.50 -3.97 3.44
N VAL A 85 7.59 -4.68 4.10
CA VAL A 85 6.43 -5.33 3.48
C VAL A 85 5.17 -5.06 4.29
N THR A 86 4.07 -4.76 3.60
CA THR A 86 2.76 -4.53 4.20
C THR A 86 1.80 -5.68 3.90
N ASP A 87 0.60 -5.64 4.41
CA ASP A 87 -0.38 -6.72 4.33
C ASP A 87 -0.85 -7.04 2.89
N GLY A 88 -0.62 -6.10 1.96
CA GLY A 88 -0.89 -6.25 0.54
C GLY A 88 -0.63 -4.98 -0.25
N GLY A 89 -0.18 -5.07 -1.49
CA GLY A 89 0.17 -3.91 -2.31
C GLY A 89 1.55 -3.34 -2.01
N MET A 90 1.73 -2.06 -2.32
CA MET A 90 2.99 -1.34 -2.11
C MET A 90 3.01 -0.65 -0.76
N PRO A 91 4.08 -0.82 0.05
CA PRO A 91 4.27 -0.03 1.28
C PRO A 91 4.18 1.48 1.02
N SER A 92 3.81 2.24 2.04
CA SER A 92 3.63 3.70 2.01
C SER A 92 2.38 4.21 1.26
N VAL A 93 1.57 3.33 0.68
CA VAL A 93 0.32 3.72 -0.03
C VAL A 93 -0.88 3.33 0.82
N SER A 94 -1.33 4.22 1.69
CA SER A 94 -2.32 3.99 2.77
C SER A 94 -1.86 2.95 3.83
N ASP A 95 -0.58 2.66 3.84
CA ASP A 95 0.09 1.67 4.68
C ASP A 95 1.32 2.30 5.36
N PRO A 96 1.90 1.68 6.40
CA PRO A 96 3.14 2.16 7.01
C PRO A 96 4.30 2.16 6.03
N GLY A 97 5.28 3.06 6.25
CA GLY A 97 6.51 3.08 5.46
C GLY A 97 7.03 4.47 5.11
N TYR A 98 6.16 5.46 4.92
CA TYR A 98 6.60 6.82 4.58
C TYR A 98 7.68 7.35 5.53
N ARG A 99 7.55 7.11 6.84
CA ARG A 99 8.53 7.55 7.85
C ARG A 99 9.88 6.88 7.67
N LEU A 100 9.89 5.58 7.40
CA LEU A 100 11.13 4.83 7.16
C LEU A 100 11.83 5.31 5.90
N VAL A 101 11.08 5.47 4.80
CA VAL A 101 11.61 5.97 3.53
C VAL A 101 12.22 7.35 3.72
N ARG A 102 11.49 8.27 4.36
CA ARG A 102 11.96 9.64 4.58
C ARG A 102 13.24 9.66 5.43
N ALA A 103 13.24 8.95 6.57
CA ALA A 103 14.38 8.89 7.47
C ALA A 103 15.61 8.22 6.82
N ALA A 104 15.40 7.18 6.02
CA ALA A 104 16.47 6.52 5.28
C ALA A 104 17.11 7.47 4.26
N LEU A 105 16.31 8.18 3.48
CA LEU A 105 16.80 9.18 2.51
C LEU A 105 17.56 10.33 3.19
N ASP A 106 17.01 10.86 4.29
CA ASP A 106 17.65 11.92 5.08
C ASP A 106 19.00 11.48 5.69
N ALA A 107 19.15 10.18 5.99
CA ALA A 107 20.39 9.57 6.48
C ALA A 107 21.36 9.11 5.37
N GLY A 108 21.03 9.30 4.09
CA GLY A 108 21.85 8.84 2.97
C GLY A 108 21.82 7.32 2.73
N VAL A 109 20.85 6.60 3.31
CA VAL A 109 20.62 5.18 3.05
C VAL A 109 19.89 5.01 1.71
N PRO A 110 20.40 4.19 0.78
CA PRO A 110 19.72 3.90 -0.47
C PRO A 110 18.34 3.27 -0.25
N VAL A 111 17.34 3.80 -0.96
CA VAL A 111 15.98 3.27 -0.96
C VAL A 111 15.63 2.79 -2.37
N THR A 112 15.07 1.59 -2.47
CA THR A 112 14.61 1.02 -3.74
C THR A 112 13.29 0.27 -3.54
N ALA A 113 12.71 -0.27 -4.62
CA ALA A 113 11.51 -1.07 -4.54
C ALA A 113 11.63 -2.37 -5.35
N ALA A 114 11.00 -3.43 -4.87
CA ALA A 114 10.54 -4.57 -5.64
C ALA A 114 9.05 -4.32 -5.99
N PRO A 115 8.74 -3.78 -7.18
CA PRO A 115 7.36 -3.45 -7.55
C PRO A 115 6.45 -4.67 -7.50
N GLY A 116 5.22 -4.45 -7.10
CA GLY A 116 4.20 -5.48 -6.99
C GLY A 116 2.80 -4.94 -7.30
N PRO A 117 1.77 -5.75 -7.07
CA PRO A 117 0.38 -5.36 -7.26
C PRO A 117 0.02 -4.07 -6.51
N SER A 118 -0.92 -3.32 -7.06
CA SER A 118 -1.48 -2.13 -6.43
C SER A 118 -3.00 -2.11 -6.59
N ALA A 119 -3.73 -2.08 -5.48
CA ALA A 119 -5.19 -2.01 -5.51
C ALA A 119 -5.69 -0.74 -6.20
N VAL A 120 -4.96 0.37 -6.07
CA VAL A 120 -5.28 1.66 -6.70
C VAL A 120 -5.30 1.54 -8.22
N THR A 121 -4.19 1.13 -8.80
CA THR A 121 -4.06 1.02 -10.27
C THR A 121 -4.86 -0.14 -10.83
N THR A 122 -5.01 -1.25 -10.10
CA THR A 122 -5.84 -2.39 -10.50
C THR A 122 -7.31 -1.99 -10.56
N ALA A 123 -7.83 -1.32 -9.54
CA ALA A 123 -9.20 -0.83 -9.54
C ALA A 123 -9.44 0.18 -10.68
N LEU A 124 -8.51 1.10 -10.89
CA LEU A 124 -8.59 2.08 -11.97
C LEU A 124 -8.63 1.40 -13.35
N ALA A 125 -7.75 0.44 -13.60
CA ALA A 125 -7.68 -0.29 -14.87
C ALA A 125 -8.96 -1.10 -15.17
N LEU A 126 -9.59 -1.65 -14.13
CA LEU A 126 -10.82 -2.45 -14.26
C LEU A 126 -12.10 -1.61 -14.29
N SER A 127 -12.03 -0.34 -13.91
CA SER A 127 -13.23 0.50 -13.75
C SER A 127 -13.88 0.93 -15.05
N GLY A 128 -13.14 0.95 -16.17
CA GLY A 128 -13.60 1.55 -17.44
C GLY A 128 -13.72 3.07 -17.38
N LEU A 129 -13.31 3.73 -16.31
CA LEU A 129 -13.30 5.17 -16.16
C LEU A 129 -12.05 5.80 -16.81
N PRO A 130 -12.06 7.12 -17.13
CA PRO A 130 -10.86 7.81 -17.59
C PRO A 130 -9.69 7.62 -16.61
N SER A 131 -8.55 7.18 -17.12
CA SER A 131 -7.38 6.81 -16.30
C SER A 131 -6.16 7.69 -16.52
N ASP A 132 -6.22 8.63 -17.46
CA ASP A 132 -5.15 9.57 -17.80
C ASP A 132 -4.84 10.55 -16.64
N ARG A 133 -5.87 10.91 -15.89
CA ARG A 133 -5.77 11.77 -14.70
C ARG A 133 -6.69 11.24 -13.61
N PHE A 134 -6.14 10.86 -12.47
CA PHE A 134 -6.92 10.36 -11.33
C PHE A 134 -6.39 10.92 -10.01
N CYS A 135 -7.22 10.84 -8.99
CA CYS A 135 -6.89 11.25 -7.64
C CYS A 135 -7.11 10.07 -6.69
N PHE A 136 -6.07 9.70 -5.95
CA PHE A 136 -6.17 8.70 -4.90
C PHE A 136 -6.34 9.38 -3.54
N GLU A 137 -7.43 9.06 -2.85
CA GLU A 137 -7.85 9.70 -1.60
C GLU A 137 -7.65 8.82 -0.36
N GLY A 138 -7.25 7.56 -0.55
CA GLY A 138 -7.14 6.62 0.55
C GLY A 138 -8.50 6.34 1.20
N PHE A 139 -8.52 6.19 2.53
CA PHE A 139 -9.74 5.97 3.30
C PHE A 139 -10.42 7.27 3.70
N LEU A 140 -11.71 7.36 3.45
CA LEU A 140 -12.51 8.47 3.98
C LEU A 140 -12.59 8.44 5.52
N PRO A 141 -12.69 9.60 6.18
CA PRO A 141 -12.94 9.65 7.62
C PRO A 141 -14.12 8.75 8.01
N ARG A 142 -14.01 8.09 9.15
CA ARG A 142 -14.99 7.05 9.56
C ARG A 142 -16.41 7.57 9.68
N SER A 143 -16.60 8.78 10.21
CA SER A 143 -17.93 9.36 10.48
C SER A 143 -17.86 10.86 10.74
N GLY A 144 -19.00 11.47 11.03
CA GLY A 144 -19.09 12.84 11.55
C GLY A 144 -18.98 13.94 10.50
N SER A 145 -18.69 15.15 10.97
CA SER A 145 -18.55 16.36 10.14
C SER A 145 -17.36 16.26 9.18
N GLN A 146 -16.24 15.72 9.64
CA GLN A 146 -15.03 15.53 8.81
C GLN A 146 -15.31 14.70 7.56
N ARG A 147 -16.08 13.59 7.69
CA ARG A 147 -16.47 12.77 6.54
C ARG A 147 -17.36 13.56 5.59
N ARG A 148 -18.37 14.27 6.12
CA ARG A 148 -19.26 15.11 5.27
C ARG A 148 -18.50 16.19 4.52
N SER A 149 -17.62 16.90 5.23
CA SER A 149 -16.78 17.94 4.66
C SER A 149 -15.87 17.40 3.55
N ARG A 150 -15.21 16.22 3.79
CA ARG A 150 -14.34 15.60 2.79
C ARG A 150 -15.12 15.16 1.55
N VAL A 151 -16.28 14.51 1.73
CA VAL A 151 -17.13 14.08 0.62
C VAL A 151 -17.63 15.28 -0.18
N ALA A 152 -18.02 16.38 0.49
CA ALA A 152 -18.42 17.60 -0.20
C ALA A 152 -17.28 18.21 -1.03
N ALA A 153 -16.07 18.24 -0.49
CA ALA A 153 -14.89 18.72 -1.21
C ALA A 153 -14.54 17.84 -2.43
N LEU A 154 -14.75 16.53 -2.33
CA LEU A 154 -14.50 15.59 -3.42
C LEU A 154 -15.58 15.62 -4.52
N ALA A 155 -16.76 16.17 -4.23
CA ALA A 155 -17.82 16.30 -5.22
C ALA A 155 -17.47 17.26 -6.38
N GLU A 156 -16.53 18.18 -6.13
CA GLU A 156 -16.02 19.14 -7.14
C GLU A 156 -14.81 18.59 -7.92
N GLU A 157 -14.35 17.37 -7.60
CA GLU A 157 -13.20 16.78 -8.28
C GLU A 157 -13.60 16.21 -9.63
N GLU A 158 -13.01 16.74 -10.70
CA GLU A 158 -13.29 16.36 -12.08
C GLU A 158 -12.55 15.08 -12.52
N ARG A 159 -11.47 14.73 -11.84
CA ARG A 159 -10.67 13.54 -12.15
C ARG A 159 -11.34 12.29 -11.60
N THR A 160 -10.99 11.14 -12.16
CA THR A 160 -11.41 9.85 -11.58
C THR A 160 -10.90 9.74 -10.14
N LEU A 161 -11.81 9.48 -9.21
CA LEU A 161 -11.48 9.29 -7.79
C LEU A 161 -11.30 7.80 -7.49
N VAL A 162 -10.21 7.46 -6.83
CA VAL A 162 -9.97 6.13 -6.26
C VAL A 162 -9.97 6.24 -4.74
N LEU A 163 -10.85 5.50 -4.10
CA LEU A 163 -11.06 5.50 -2.65
C LEU A 163 -10.89 4.09 -2.11
N PHE A 164 -10.30 3.96 -0.93
CA PHE A 164 -10.35 2.72 -0.17
C PHE A 164 -11.52 2.75 0.81
N GLU A 165 -12.20 1.61 0.93
CA GLU A 165 -13.25 1.44 1.93
C GLU A 165 -13.20 0.03 2.53
N ALA A 166 -13.43 -0.06 3.83
CA ALA A 166 -13.52 -1.35 4.49
C ALA A 166 -14.81 -2.09 4.03
N PRO A 167 -14.75 -3.41 3.76
CA PRO A 167 -15.89 -4.16 3.23
C PRO A 167 -17.19 -3.97 4.03
N HIS A 168 -17.10 -3.98 5.34
CA HIS A 168 -18.27 -3.80 6.23
C HIS A 168 -18.87 -2.39 6.19
N ARG A 169 -18.15 -1.38 5.68
CA ARG A 169 -18.65 0.00 5.56
C ARG A 169 -19.10 0.33 4.14
N LEU A 170 -18.73 -0.50 3.15
CA LEU A 170 -19.01 -0.24 1.74
C LEU A 170 -20.50 0.01 1.46
N PRO A 171 -21.47 -0.80 1.95
CA PRO A 171 -22.90 -0.53 1.71
C PRO A 171 -23.30 0.87 2.18
N ALA A 172 -22.98 1.22 3.43
CA ALA A 172 -23.33 2.52 3.99
C ALA A 172 -22.62 3.70 3.29
N THR A 173 -21.46 3.45 2.69
CA THR A 173 -20.75 4.45 1.89
C THR A 173 -21.42 4.65 0.54
N LEU A 174 -21.90 3.57 -0.07
CA LEU A 174 -22.63 3.62 -1.33
C LEU A 174 -24.03 4.24 -1.19
N ASP A 175 -24.76 3.95 -0.11
CA ASP A 175 -26.10 4.47 0.16
C ASP A 175 -26.11 5.98 0.45
N ARG A 176 -25.03 6.50 1.02
CA ARG A 176 -24.92 7.92 1.42
C ARG A 176 -24.28 8.78 0.34
N ARG A 177 -24.23 8.34 -0.89
CA ARG A 177 -23.70 9.15 -1.99
C ARG A 177 -24.44 10.49 -2.06
N PRO A 178 -23.79 11.64 -1.83
CA PRO A 178 -24.08 12.78 -2.66
C PRO A 178 -23.69 12.31 -4.07
N ARG A 179 -24.46 12.66 -5.07
CA ARG A 179 -24.24 12.21 -6.44
C ARG A 179 -22.80 12.53 -6.87
N LEU A 180 -21.85 11.64 -6.55
CA LEU A 180 -20.50 11.60 -7.12
C LEU A 180 -20.59 11.01 -8.54
N THR A 181 -21.70 11.21 -9.21
CA THR A 181 -21.86 10.89 -10.62
C THR A 181 -21.44 12.12 -11.39
N PRO A 182 -20.22 12.14 -11.96
CA PRO A 182 -19.89 13.17 -12.93
C PRO A 182 -20.92 13.14 -14.06
N ALA A 183 -21.17 14.25 -14.70
CA ALA A 183 -22.15 14.39 -15.81
C ALA A 183 -21.94 13.41 -17.00
N TRP A 184 -20.85 12.65 -17.02
CA TRP A 184 -20.57 11.60 -18.00
C TRP A 184 -21.05 10.19 -17.56
N ALA A 185 -21.33 9.94 -16.29
CA ALA A 185 -21.80 8.63 -15.81
C ALA A 185 -23.18 8.24 -16.39
N ASP A 186 -23.98 9.25 -16.78
CA ASP A 186 -25.23 9.03 -17.49
C ASP A 186 -25.03 8.63 -18.97
N ARG A 187 -23.78 8.62 -19.46
CA ARG A 187 -23.44 8.27 -20.85
C ARG A 187 -22.87 6.87 -21.03
N VAL A 188 -22.70 6.11 -19.96
CA VAL A 188 -22.28 4.71 -20.06
C VAL A 188 -23.52 3.89 -20.43
N PRO A 189 -23.57 3.26 -21.62
CA PRO A 189 -24.69 2.39 -21.96
C PRO A 189 -24.75 1.26 -20.94
N HIS A 190 -25.84 1.15 -20.21
CA HIS A 190 -26.08 -0.04 -19.41
C HIS A 190 -26.14 -1.21 -20.38
N SER A 191 -25.10 -2.06 -20.37
CA SER A 191 -25.15 -3.34 -21.07
C SER A 191 -26.34 -4.10 -20.50
N ARG A 192 -27.41 -4.21 -21.28
CA ARG A 192 -28.51 -5.10 -20.95
C ARG A 192 -27.95 -6.51 -20.98
N THR A 193 -27.86 -7.13 -19.81
CA THR A 193 -27.72 -8.58 -19.72
C THR A 193 -28.97 -9.19 -20.30
N SER A 194 -28.85 -9.80 -21.46
CA SER A 194 -29.79 -10.79 -22.00
C SER A 194 -29.40 -12.17 -21.49
#